data_1b1ef2cb71f24e06504b2a22f0c275aa
#
_entry.id   1b1ef2cb71f24e06504b2a22f0c275aa
#
_cell.length_a   1.000
_cell.length_b   1.000
_cell.length_c   1.000
_cell.angle_alpha   90.00
_cell.angle_beta   90.00
_cell.angle_gamma   90.00
#
_symmetry.space_group_name_H-M   'P 1'
#
loop_
_entity.id
_entity.type
_entity.pdbx_description
1 polymer ?
#
loop_
_entity_poly.entity_id
_entity_poly.type
_entity_poly.pdbx_seq_one_letter_code
_entity_poly.pdbx_strand_id
1 'polypeptide(L)'
;MLYYTHRYDEAIARLRKTLEVDSTNVLVHAELARAYLQANRCGEAIAAARLIPASLPNPEGAVRGYAYARCGNRGEAVRVLGELKAQVRRGYVIPAKVALLYAALGDADSTFAWLERGYEGRDAYMTFLKVEPLYDAVRDDPRFARLVKRVGLEP
;
A
#
# COMPACT_ATOMS: atom_id res chain seq x y z
N MET A 1 1.71 -14.73 -2.79
CA MET A 1 1.39 -14.87 -4.22
C MET A 1 -0.12 -14.75 -4.53
N LEU A 2 -1.05 -15.34 -3.72
CA LEU A 2 -2.51 -15.30 -3.99
C LEU A 2 -3.08 -13.89 -4.16
N TYR A 3 -2.56 -12.90 -3.44
CA TYR A 3 -2.96 -11.50 -3.57
C TYR A 3 -2.75 -10.95 -4.99
N TYR A 4 -1.59 -11.15 -5.57
CA TYR A 4 -1.24 -10.66 -6.92
C TYR A 4 -1.90 -11.46 -8.05
N THR A 5 -2.53 -12.60 -7.75
CA THR A 5 -3.32 -13.40 -8.70
C THR A 5 -4.82 -13.19 -8.53
N HIS A 6 -5.25 -12.15 -7.81
CA HIS A 6 -6.63 -11.78 -7.53
C HIS A 6 -7.47 -12.85 -6.80
N ARG A 7 -6.81 -13.83 -6.13
CA ARG A 7 -7.47 -14.88 -5.34
C ARG A 7 -7.62 -14.43 -3.88
N TYR A 8 -8.37 -13.34 -3.67
CA TYR A 8 -8.40 -12.63 -2.38
C TYR A 8 -9.02 -13.45 -1.25
N ASP A 9 -10.11 -14.19 -1.49
CA ASP A 9 -10.74 -14.99 -0.44
C ASP A 9 -9.82 -16.13 0.04
N GLU A 10 -9.10 -16.77 -0.86
CA GLU A 10 -8.10 -17.78 -0.48
C GLU A 10 -6.90 -17.16 0.25
N ALA A 11 -6.46 -15.98 -0.17
CA ALA A 11 -5.43 -15.23 0.54
C ALA A 11 -5.87 -14.93 1.99
N ILE A 12 -7.09 -14.41 2.16
CA ILE A 12 -7.68 -14.12 3.46
C ILE A 12 -7.74 -15.37 4.35
N ALA A 13 -8.23 -16.49 3.81
CA ALA A 13 -8.34 -17.73 4.56
C ALA A 13 -6.97 -18.24 5.06
N ARG A 14 -5.93 -18.19 4.21
CA ARG A 14 -4.57 -18.57 4.58
C ARG A 14 -3.93 -17.63 5.60
N LEU A 15 -4.08 -16.32 5.41
CA LEU A 15 -3.54 -15.33 6.32
C LEU A 15 -4.18 -15.42 7.71
N ARG A 16 -5.49 -15.68 7.79
CA ARG A 16 -6.17 -15.91 9.08
C ARG A 16 -5.61 -17.12 9.82
N LYS A 17 -5.34 -18.24 9.12
CA LYS A 17 -4.68 -19.40 9.74
C LYS A 17 -3.29 -19.06 10.27
N THR A 18 -2.55 -18.18 9.60
CA THR A 18 -1.24 -17.73 10.09
C THR A 18 -1.39 -16.96 11.40
N LEU A 19 -2.45 -16.14 11.56
CA LEU A 19 -2.72 -15.42 12.80
C LEU A 19 -3.19 -16.30 13.96
N GLU A 20 -3.66 -17.52 13.71
CA GLU A 20 -3.93 -18.49 14.76
C GLU A 20 -2.63 -18.93 15.48
N VAL A 21 -1.48 -18.87 14.76
CA VAL A 21 -0.16 -19.20 15.30
C VAL A 21 0.54 -17.99 15.90
N ASP A 22 0.46 -16.83 15.20
CA ASP A 22 1.06 -15.57 15.64
C ASP A 22 0.09 -14.40 15.37
N SER A 23 -0.74 -14.11 16.36
CA SER A 23 -1.78 -13.09 16.28
C SER A 23 -1.24 -11.65 16.22
N THR A 24 0.05 -11.45 16.49
CA THR A 24 0.70 -10.13 16.53
C THR A 24 1.47 -9.79 15.26
N ASN A 25 1.48 -10.69 14.29
CA ASN A 25 2.27 -10.53 13.07
C ASN A 25 1.80 -9.36 12.20
N VAL A 26 2.56 -8.26 12.25
CA VAL A 26 2.23 -7.00 11.55
C VAL A 26 2.16 -7.17 10.04
N LEU A 27 3.05 -7.97 9.45
CA LEU A 27 3.03 -8.22 8.01
C LEU A 27 1.75 -8.95 7.59
N VAL A 28 1.31 -9.92 8.38
CA VAL A 28 0.06 -10.67 8.11
C VAL A 28 -1.15 -9.75 8.24
N HIS A 29 -1.18 -8.85 9.21
CA HIS A 29 -2.25 -7.84 9.33
C HIS A 29 -2.26 -6.88 8.13
N ALA A 30 -1.09 -6.48 7.63
CA ALA A 30 -1.01 -5.62 6.43
C ALA A 30 -1.49 -6.35 5.18
N GLU A 31 -1.09 -7.60 4.98
CA GLU A 31 -1.56 -8.42 3.85
C GLU A 31 -3.07 -8.71 3.92
N LEU A 32 -3.61 -8.95 5.12
CA LEU A 32 -5.06 -9.07 5.33
C LEU A 32 -5.80 -7.79 4.98
N ALA A 33 -5.31 -6.63 5.43
CA ALA A 33 -5.92 -5.35 5.11
C ALA A 33 -5.96 -5.13 3.58
N ARG A 34 -4.88 -5.43 2.86
CA ARG A 34 -4.82 -5.37 1.39
C ARG A 34 -5.84 -6.31 0.74
N ALA A 35 -5.88 -7.57 1.17
CA ALA A 35 -6.79 -8.57 0.60
C ALA A 35 -8.26 -8.19 0.85
N TYR A 36 -8.60 -7.72 2.05
CA TYR A 36 -9.94 -7.23 2.37
C TYR A 36 -10.35 -6.01 1.54
N LEU A 37 -9.42 -5.07 1.28
CA LEU A 37 -9.68 -3.91 0.42
C LEU A 37 -10.04 -4.34 -1.00
N GLN A 38 -9.31 -5.29 -1.57
CA GLN A 38 -9.58 -5.80 -2.90
C GLN A 38 -10.88 -6.63 -2.97
N ALA A 39 -11.27 -7.26 -1.85
CA ALA A 39 -12.54 -7.94 -1.71
C ALA A 39 -13.72 -6.98 -1.36
N ASN A 40 -13.50 -5.65 -1.36
CA ASN A 40 -14.48 -4.62 -0.96
C ASN A 40 -15.02 -4.79 0.47
N ARG A 41 -14.24 -5.38 1.37
CA ARG A 41 -14.60 -5.66 2.77
C ARG A 41 -13.99 -4.61 3.68
N CYS A 42 -14.52 -3.37 3.61
CA CYS A 42 -13.95 -2.21 4.33
C CYS A 42 -13.93 -2.35 5.86
N GLY A 43 -14.93 -2.97 6.46
CA GLY A 43 -14.96 -3.17 7.92
C GLY A 43 -13.78 -3.99 8.41
N GLU A 44 -13.53 -5.13 7.77
CA GLU A 44 -12.41 -6.03 8.10
C GLU A 44 -11.06 -5.43 7.69
N ALA A 45 -11.01 -4.71 6.56
CA ALA A 45 -9.81 -4.00 6.15
C ALA A 45 -9.35 -2.98 7.19
N ILE A 46 -10.26 -2.17 7.72
CA ILE A 46 -9.98 -1.21 8.78
C ILE A 46 -9.61 -1.92 10.08
N ALA A 47 -10.29 -3.01 10.44
CA ALA A 47 -9.98 -3.77 11.65
C ALA A 47 -8.55 -4.34 11.60
N ALA A 48 -8.15 -4.95 10.48
CA ALA A 48 -6.78 -5.43 10.26
C ALA A 48 -5.77 -4.27 10.25
N ALA A 49 -6.09 -3.16 9.57
CA ALA A 49 -5.21 -2.00 9.46
C ALA A 49 -4.92 -1.33 10.82
N ARG A 50 -5.86 -1.34 11.76
CA ARG A 50 -5.68 -0.80 13.11
C ARG A 50 -4.62 -1.57 13.93
N LEU A 51 -4.39 -2.82 13.60
CA LEU A 51 -3.36 -3.65 14.24
C LEU A 51 -1.96 -3.42 13.68
N ILE A 52 -1.82 -2.58 12.64
CA ILE A 52 -0.53 -2.12 12.14
C ILE A 52 -0.07 -0.93 13.00
N PRO A 53 1.04 -1.04 13.74
CA PRO A 53 1.51 0.01 14.64
C PRO A 53 1.75 1.36 13.93
N ALA A 54 1.37 2.44 14.61
CA ALA A 54 1.61 3.81 14.13
C ALA A 54 3.06 4.29 14.40
N SER A 55 3.68 3.74 15.43
CA SER A 55 4.78 4.38 16.17
C SER A 55 6.19 3.93 15.83
N LEU A 56 6.38 3.04 14.87
CA LEU A 56 7.73 2.56 14.46
C LEU A 56 8.00 2.88 13.01
N PRO A 57 9.29 2.91 12.60
CA PRO A 57 9.65 2.86 11.19
C PRO A 57 9.00 1.60 10.59
N ASN A 58 7.76 1.77 10.16
CA ASN A 58 6.95 0.66 9.70
C ASN A 58 6.56 0.91 8.24
N PRO A 59 7.20 0.23 7.30
CA PRO A 59 6.87 0.35 5.89
C PRO A 59 5.40 -0.03 5.60
N GLU A 60 4.78 -0.83 6.48
CA GLU A 60 3.37 -1.23 6.32
C GLU A 60 2.37 -0.16 6.80
N GLY A 61 2.83 0.91 7.43
CA GLY A 61 1.99 2.06 7.81
C GLY A 61 1.24 2.68 6.64
N ALA A 62 1.80 2.61 5.42
CA ALA A 62 1.14 3.06 4.20
C ALA A 62 -0.15 2.27 3.92
N VAL A 63 -0.18 0.97 4.19
CA VAL A 63 -1.38 0.12 4.01
C VAL A 63 -2.48 0.57 4.96
N ARG A 64 -2.15 0.95 6.19
CA ARG A 64 -3.12 1.51 7.15
C ARG A 64 -3.76 2.79 6.60
N GLY A 65 -2.95 3.73 6.12
CA GLY A 65 -3.45 4.97 5.52
C GLY A 65 -4.28 4.71 4.27
N TYR A 66 -3.85 3.76 3.43
CA TYR A 66 -4.57 3.36 2.23
C TYR A 66 -5.96 2.80 2.59
N ALA A 67 -6.05 1.92 3.60
CA ALA A 67 -7.32 1.36 4.06
C ALA A 67 -8.27 2.46 4.53
N TYR A 68 -7.79 3.42 5.31
CA TYR A 68 -8.60 4.56 5.73
C TYR A 68 -9.11 5.39 4.55
N ALA A 69 -8.24 5.71 3.58
CA ALA A 69 -8.61 6.49 2.40
C ALA A 69 -9.69 5.79 1.56
N ARG A 70 -9.47 4.53 1.24
CA ARG A 70 -10.39 3.73 0.42
C ARG A 70 -11.74 3.47 1.09
N CYS A 71 -11.77 3.43 2.42
CA CYS A 71 -12.98 3.16 3.20
C CYS A 71 -13.63 4.44 3.77
N GLY A 72 -13.31 5.61 3.22
CA GLY A 72 -14.00 6.87 3.52
C GLY A 72 -13.47 7.63 4.74
N ASN A 73 -12.48 7.12 5.47
CA ASN A 73 -11.87 7.77 6.63
C ASN A 73 -10.74 8.73 6.22
N ARG A 74 -11.07 9.73 5.37
CA ARG A 74 -10.08 10.65 4.79
C ARG A 74 -9.22 11.37 5.83
N GLY A 75 -9.81 11.79 6.95
CA GLY A 75 -9.07 12.47 8.02
C GLY A 75 -7.95 11.62 8.61
N GLU A 76 -8.24 10.36 8.92
CA GLU A 76 -7.23 9.40 9.39
C GLU A 76 -6.17 9.08 8.32
N ALA A 77 -6.57 8.98 7.06
CA ALA A 77 -5.65 8.78 5.96
C ALA A 77 -4.64 9.93 5.83
N VAL A 78 -5.10 11.18 5.93
CA VAL A 78 -4.24 12.38 5.88
C VAL A 78 -3.30 12.43 7.10
N ARG A 79 -3.77 12.04 8.29
CA ARG A 79 -2.93 11.95 9.49
C ARG A 79 -1.79 10.94 9.29
N VAL A 80 -2.12 9.74 8.80
CA VAL A 80 -1.11 8.70 8.48
C VAL A 80 -0.13 9.18 7.42
N LEU A 81 -0.60 9.90 6.40
CA LEU A 81 0.27 10.49 5.37
C LEU A 81 1.31 11.45 5.98
N GLY A 82 0.91 12.28 6.93
CA GLY A 82 1.82 13.17 7.66
C GLY A 82 2.90 12.40 8.43
N GLU A 83 2.51 11.34 9.13
CA GLU A 83 3.43 10.44 9.85
C GLU A 83 4.44 9.78 8.90
N LEU A 84 3.97 9.23 7.76
CA LEU A 84 4.82 8.59 6.76
C LEU A 84 5.83 9.57 6.15
N LYS A 85 5.40 10.79 5.81
CA LYS A 85 6.30 11.83 5.27
C LYS A 85 7.39 12.23 6.27
N ALA A 86 7.07 12.26 7.56
CA ALA A 86 8.07 12.50 8.61
C ALA A 86 9.08 11.33 8.71
N GLN A 87 8.63 10.09 8.53
CA GLN A 87 9.48 8.90 8.54
C GLN A 87 10.37 8.81 7.30
N VAL A 88 9.88 9.20 6.12
CA VAL A 88 10.70 9.27 4.89
C VAL A 88 11.89 10.19 5.07
N ARG A 89 11.69 11.36 5.70
CA ARG A 89 12.79 12.30 5.97
C ARG A 89 13.87 11.71 6.88
N ARG A 90 13.55 10.69 7.67
CA ARG A 90 14.47 9.94 8.53
C ARG A 90 15.03 8.68 7.87
N GLY A 91 14.67 8.39 6.62
CA GLY A 91 15.12 7.20 5.89
C GLY A 91 14.41 5.90 6.25
N TYR A 92 13.27 5.95 6.95
CA TYR A 92 12.58 4.77 7.45
C TYR A 92 11.46 4.23 6.55
N VAL A 93 10.97 5.04 5.63
CA VAL A 93 9.87 4.65 4.71
C VAL A 93 10.26 4.94 3.29
N ILE A 94 10.00 4.00 2.41
CA ILE A 94 10.30 4.09 0.99
C ILE A 94 9.26 4.96 0.24
N PRO A 95 9.70 5.81 -0.70
CA PRO A 95 8.83 6.76 -1.40
C PRO A 95 7.63 6.12 -2.11
N ALA A 96 7.79 4.96 -2.75
CA ALA A 96 6.71 4.28 -3.45
C ALA A 96 5.53 3.93 -2.52
N LYS A 97 5.77 3.64 -1.25
CA LYS A 97 4.70 3.39 -0.27
C LYS A 97 3.92 4.65 0.11
N VAL A 98 4.55 5.83 0.07
CA VAL A 98 3.84 7.11 0.23
C VAL A 98 2.96 7.38 -0.99
N ALA A 99 3.44 7.05 -2.18
CA ALA A 99 2.67 7.18 -3.42
C ALA A 99 1.36 6.37 -3.39
N LEU A 100 1.35 5.17 -2.77
CA LEU A 100 0.13 4.37 -2.59
C LEU A 100 -0.97 5.15 -1.86
N LEU A 101 -0.61 5.88 -0.83
CA LEU A 101 -1.59 6.63 -0.05
C LEU A 101 -2.13 7.84 -0.81
N TYR A 102 -1.28 8.53 -1.58
CA TYR A 102 -1.75 9.60 -2.48
C TYR A 102 -2.68 9.06 -3.57
N ALA A 103 -2.38 7.90 -4.16
CA ALA A 103 -3.27 7.24 -5.12
C ALA A 103 -4.66 6.96 -4.51
N ALA A 104 -4.71 6.45 -3.28
CA ALA A 104 -5.96 6.21 -2.57
C ALA A 104 -6.74 7.50 -2.24
N LEU A 105 -6.04 8.62 -2.03
CA LEU A 105 -6.63 9.93 -1.78
C LEU A 105 -7.08 10.64 -3.07
N GLY A 106 -6.80 10.07 -4.25
CA GLY A 106 -7.15 10.62 -5.55
C GLY A 106 -6.22 11.76 -6.03
N ASP A 107 -5.04 11.91 -5.41
CA ASP A 107 -4.04 12.89 -5.79
C ASP A 107 -3.00 12.24 -6.73
N ALA A 108 -3.32 12.24 -8.03
CA ALA A 108 -2.47 11.64 -9.04
C ALA A 108 -1.11 12.35 -9.16
N ASP A 109 -1.08 13.68 -9.06
CA ASP A 109 0.17 14.44 -9.22
C ASP A 109 1.17 14.13 -8.11
N SER A 110 0.72 14.14 -6.85
CA SER A 110 1.55 13.72 -5.73
C SER A 110 1.93 12.24 -5.83
N THR A 111 1.03 11.37 -6.31
CA THR A 111 1.34 9.95 -6.55
C THR A 111 2.56 9.82 -7.46
N PHE A 112 2.54 10.45 -8.64
CA PHE A 112 3.64 10.35 -9.58
C PHE A 112 4.91 11.05 -9.09
N ALA A 113 4.79 12.19 -8.40
CA ALA A 113 5.95 12.85 -7.80
C ALA A 113 6.69 11.93 -6.79
N TRP A 114 5.94 11.15 -6.00
CA TRP A 114 6.53 10.19 -5.06
C TRP A 114 7.04 8.92 -5.74
N LEU A 115 6.39 8.45 -6.80
CA LEU A 115 6.88 7.33 -7.61
C LEU A 115 8.20 7.69 -8.32
N GLU A 116 8.33 8.91 -8.85
CA GLU A 116 9.59 9.38 -9.43
C GLU A 116 10.73 9.39 -8.41
N ARG A 117 10.47 9.86 -7.19
CA ARG A 117 11.46 9.77 -6.09
C ARG A 117 11.85 8.32 -5.78
N GLY A 118 10.87 7.40 -5.84
CA GLY A 118 11.13 5.96 -5.67
C GLY A 118 12.05 5.42 -6.79
N TYR A 119 11.78 5.82 -8.02
CA TYR A 119 12.60 5.43 -9.17
C TYR A 119 14.04 5.97 -9.06
N GLU A 120 14.20 7.26 -8.79
CA GLU A 120 15.51 7.92 -8.62
C GLU A 120 16.29 7.31 -7.45
N GLY A 121 15.60 7.00 -6.33
CA GLY A 121 16.17 6.36 -5.15
C GLY A 121 16.40 4.85 -5.29
N ARG A 122 16.11 4.26 -6.46
CA ARG A 122 16.20 2.80 -6.70
C ARG A 122 15.44 1.98 -5.67
N ASP A 123 14.25 2.45 -5.32
CA ASP A 123 13.36 1.79 -4.39
C ASP A 123 12.97 0.40 -4.91
N ALA A 124 13.29 -0.65 -4.14
CA ALA A 124 13.00 -2.02 -4.53
C ALA A 124 11.49 -2.29 -4.70
N TYR A 125 10.62 -1.52 -4.03
CA TYR A 125 9.17 -1.67 -4.18
C TYR A 125 8.67 -1.28 -5.58
N MET A 126 9.45 -0.51 -6.34
CA MET A 126 9.13 -0.20 -7.74
C MET A 126 9.02 -1.44 -8.63
N THR A 127 9.66 -2.55 -8.27
CA THR A 127 9.53 -3.82 -9.01
C THR A 127 8.10 -4.40 -8.97
N PHE A 128 7.29 -3.99 -8.00
CA PHE A 128 5.89 -4.41 -7.88
C PHE A 128 4.92 -3.47 -8.60
N LEU A 129 5.39 -2.35 -9.18
CA LEU A 129 4.54 -1.31 -9.76
C LEU A 129 3.49 -1.88 -10.72
N LYS A 130 3.89 -2.80 -11.60
CA LYS A 130 3.03 -3.41 -12.62
C LYS A 130 1.92 -4.31 -12.01
N VAL A 131 2.21 -5.00 -10.90
CA VAL A 131 1.34 -6.03 -10.33
C VAL A 131 0.63 -5.61 -9.04
N GLU A 132 0.96 -4.45 -8.47
CA GLU A 132 0.35 -3.97 -7.23
C GLU A 132 -1.04 -3.38 -7.49
N PRO A 133 -2.13 -4.05 -7.06
CA PRO A 133 -3.50 -3.57 -7.31
C PRO A 133 -3.81 -2.23 -6.63
N LEU A 134 -3.04 -1.83 -5.62
CA LEU A 134 -3.25 -0.56 -4.94
C LEU A 134 -2.95 0.66 -5.84
N TYR A 135 -2.29 0.47 -7.00
CA TYR A 135 -2.10 1.51 -8.02
C TYR A 135 -3.18 1.52 -9.11
N ASP A 136 -4.20 0.66 -9.07
CA ASP A 136 -5.21 0.58 -10.13
C ASP A 136 -5.90 1.92 -10.40
N ALA A 137 -6.07 2.76 -9.37
CA ALA A 137 -6.66 4.09 -9.52
C ALA A 137 -5.87 5.06 -10.42
N VAL A 138 -4.59 4.79 -10.67
CA VAL A 138 -3.70 5.63 -11.50
C VAL A 138 -3.12 4.87 -12.70
N ARG A 139 -3.54 3.62 -12.89
CA ARG A 139 -2.99 2.73 -13.92
C ARG A 139 -3.23 3.24 -15.35
N ASP A 140 -4.36 3.90 -15.59
CA ASP A 140 -4.74 4.45 -16.90
C ASP A 140 -4.08 5.81 -17.20
N ASP A 141 -3.38 6.41 -16.24
CA ASP A 141 -2.65 7.65 -16.46
C ASP A 141 -1.41 7.39 -17.34
N PRO A 142 -1.18 8.16 -18.41
CA PRO A 142 -0.03 7.97 -19.30
C PRO A 142 1.34 8.00 -18.59
N ARG A 143 1.43 8.67 -17.44
CA ARG A 143 2.65 8.70 -16.62
C ARG A 143 2.96 7.32 -16.05
N PHE A 144 1.94 6.52 -15.73
CA PHE A 144 2.12 5.18 -15.21
C PHE A 144 2.82 4.27 -16.21
N ALA A 145 2.33 4.21 -17.45
CA ALA A 145 2.95 3.39 -18.50
C ALA A 145 4.41 3.80 -18.77
N ARG A 146 4.69 5.11 -18.81
CA ARG A 146 6.06 5.61 -18.98
C ARG A 146 6.97 5.17 -17.83
N LEU A 147 6.47 5.19 -16.59
CA LEU A 147 7.26 4.80 -15.43
C LEU A 147 7.51 3.29 -15.41
N VAL A 148 6.49 2.46 -15.72
CA VAL A 148 6.63 0.99 -15.85
C VAL A 148 7.73 0.64 -16.85
N LYS A 149 7.76 1.32 -18.00
CA LYS A 149 8.81 1.15 -19.02
C LYS A 149 10.20 1.51 -18.48
N ARG A 150 10.33 2.67 -17.81
CA ARG A 150 11.62 3.13 -17.26
C ARG A 150 12.15 2.21 -16.16
N VAL A 151 11.26 1.59 -15.38
CA VAL A 151 11.63 0.57 -14.36
C VAL A 151 12.07 -0.75 -14.99
N GLY A 152 11.79 -0.96 -16.29
CA GLY A 152 12.12 -2.19 -17.01
C GLY A 152 11.14 -3.33 -16.76
N LEU A 153 9.87 -3.01 -16.48
CA LEU A 153 8.82 -4.00 -16.21
C LEU A 153 7.94 -4.30 -17.44
N GLU A 154 8.32 -3.86 -18.62
CA GLU A 154 7.67 -4.25 -19.87
C GLU A 154 7.92 -5.72 -20.17
N PRO A 155 6.97 -6.43 -20.84
CA PRO A 155 7.15 -7.81 -21.27
C PRO A 155 8.26 -7.92 -22.31
#